data_4f3cd2d401afcb2654b393fc5d140fa9
#
_entry.id   4f3cd2d401afcb2654b393fc5d140fa9
#
_cell.length_a   1.000
_cell.length_b   1.000
_cell.length_c   1.000
_cell.angle_alpha   90.00
_cell.angle_beta   90.00
_cell.angle_gamma   90.00
#
_symmetry.space_group_name_H-M   'P 1'
#
loop_
_entity.id
_entity.type
_entity.pdbx_description
1 polymer ?
#
loop_
_entity_poly.entity_id
_entity_poly.type
_entity_poly.pdbx_seq_one_letter_code
_entity_poly.pdbx_strand_id
1 'polypeptide(L)'
;GAWTVRGFQGFGNLYFGKSTSAYYMDKIEYPFFRYFLEGKGEKPKHKVNIFHTGENEWKTYNEWPVQKTAGTPYYIHKNGSVSTQAPAEQESYSEYISDMSRPVPYTANPTTYRTKEFMVDDQRFATSRPDVITFMTEPLCDTLTLAGPIEVELMTAISSTDADFMVKVIDVYPEKFEYSKTARNYLKSDYPMSGYQL
;
A
#
# COMPACT_ATOMS: atom_id res chain seq x y z
N GLY A 1 -2.29 13.82 -7.85
CA GLY A 1 -3.11 12.69 -7.61
C GLY A 1 -4.30 12.55 -8.54
N ALA A 2 -4.89 11.37 -8.47
CA ALA A 2 -6.06 11.00 -9.26
C ALA A 2 -7.34 11.76 -8.91
N TRP A 3 -7.38 12.52 -7.83
CA TRP A 3 -8.54 13.30 -7.41
C TRP A 3 -8.87 14.51 -8.28
N THR A 4 -7.99 14.92 -9.17
CA THR A 4 -8.25 16.05 -10.05
C THR A 4 -8.96 15.67 -11.35
N VAL A 5 -9.14 14.37 -11.63
CA VAL A 5 -9.74 13.89 -12.87
C VAL A 5 -11.02 13.12 -12.54
N ARG A 6 -12.18 13.71 -12.85
CA ARG A 6 -13.48 13.04 -12.70
C ARG A 6 -13.59 11.83 -13.64
N GLY A 7 -14.22 10.78 -13.16
CA GLY A 7 -14.50 9.58 -13.95
C GLY A 7 -13.48 8.46 -13.84
N PHE A 8 -12.34 8.66 -13.16
CA PHE A 8 -11.39 7.59 -12.89
C PHE A 8 -11.97 6.58 -11.88
N GLN A 9 -12.10 5.33 -12.30
CA GLN A 9 -12.62 4.22 -11.49
C GLN A 9 -11.51 3.22 -11.10
N GLY A 10 -10.26 3.58 -11.30
CA GLY A 10 -9.11 2.74 -11.01
C GLY A 10 -7.84 3.56 -10.95
N PHE A 11 -6.72 2.89 -10.64
CA PHE A 11 -5.41 3.48 -10.59
C PHE A 11 -4.35 2.44 -10.99
N GLY A 12 -3.57 2.73 -12.05
CA GLY A 12 -2.69 1.72 -12.65
C GLY A 12 -3.49 0.47 -13.04
N ASN A 13 -3.08 -0.68 -12.53
CA ASN A 13 -3.76 -1.95 -12.74
C ASN A 13 -4.89 -2.25 -11.72
N LEU A 14 -5.18 -1.32 -10.82
CA LEU A 14 -6.23 -1.51 -9.80
C LEU A 14 -7.56 -0.90 -10.25
N TYR A 15 -8.63 -1.65 -10.05
CA TYR A 15 -9.99 -1.22 -10.36
C TYR A 15 -10.84 -1.09 -9.10
N PHE A 16 -11.39 0.09 -8.84
CA PHE A 16 -12.19 0.39 -7.66
C PHE A 16 -13.70 0.36 -7.89
N GLY A 17 -14.14 0.24 -9.13
CA GLY A 17 -15.56 0.17 -9.47
C GLY A 17 -16.35 1.47 -9.36
N LYS A 18 -15.75 2.52 -8.80
CA LYS A 18 -16.37 3.84 -8.62
C LYS A 18 -15.33 4.96 -8.72
N SER A 19 -15.77 6.16 -9.08
CA SER A 19 -14.90 7.32 -9.14
C SER A 19 -14.64 7.88 -7.74
N THR A 20 -13.46 7.56 -7.19
CA THR A 20 -13.02 8.07 -5.89
C THR A 20 -12.80 9.58 -5.92
N SER A 21 -12.31 10.11 -7.04
CA SER A 21 -12.09 11.55 -7.24
C SER A 21 -13.40 12.34 -7.28
N ALA A 22 -14.41 11.84 -7.98
CA ALA A 22 -15.71 12.53 -8.02
C ALA A 22 -16.35 12.58 -6.63
N TYR A 23 -16.31 11.46 -5.90
CA TYR A 23 -16.81 11.44 -4.52
C TYR A 23 -16.05 12.43 -3.63
N TYR A 24 -14.71 12.44 -3.69
CA TYR A 24 -13.90 13.36 -2.91
C TYR A 24 -14.26 14.81 -3.18
N MET A 25 -14.31 15.20 -4.45
CA MET A 25 -14.61 16.58 -4.85
C MET A 25 -16.05 17.00 -4.44
N ASP A 26 -17.04 16.14 -4.68
CA ASP A 26 -18.46 16.51 -4.51
C ASP A 26 -18.95 16.34 -3.07
N LYS A 27 -18.36 15.39 -2.31
CA LYS A 27 -18.86 15.04 -0.95
C LYS A 27 -17.94 15.49 0.18
N ILE A 28 -16.67 15.80 -0.11
CA ILE A 28 -15.70 16.18 0.92
C ILE A 28 -15.17 17.59 0.64
N GLU A 29 -14.46 17.78 -0.46
CA GLU A 29 -13.74 19.03 -0.75
C GLU A 29 -14.68 20.22 -0.94
N TYR A 30 -15.63 20.12 -1.86
CA TYR A 30 -16.56 21.21 -2.13
C TYR A 30 -17.41 21.60 -0.92
N PRO A 31 -18.05 20.68 -0.16
CA PRO A 31 -18.78 21.04 1.06
C PRO A 31 -17.88 21.68 2.13
N PHE A 32 -16.64 21.20 2.28
CA PHE A 32 -15.68 21.78 3.22
C PHE A 32 -15.40 23.25 2.91
N PHE A 33 -14.95 23.55 1.71
CA PHE A 33 -14.62 24.91 1.33
C PHE A 33 -15.84 25.84 1.30
N ARG A 34 -16.98 25.33 0.85
CA ARG A 34 -18.23 26.09 0.86
C ARG A 34 -18.63 26.53 2.26
N TYR A 35 -18.47 25.64 3.25
CA TYR A 35 -18.79 25.98 4.64
C TYR A 35 -17.77 26.96 5.22
N PHE A 36 -16.48 26.65 5.13
CA PHE A 36 -15.46 27.45 5.82
C PHE A 36 -15.09 28.76 5.13
N LEU A 37 -15.20 28.85 3.81
CA LEU A 37 -14.86 30.05 3.07
C LEU A 37 -16.07 30.91 2.71
N GLU A 38 -17.20 30.29 2.39
CA GLU A 38 -18.40 31.05 1.97
C GLU A 38 -19.44 31.18 3.09
N GLY A 39 -19.31 30.45 4.18
CA GLY A 39 -20.31 30.43 5.26
C GLY A 39 -21.63 29.76 4.85
N LYS A 40 -21.62 28.87 3.83
CA LYS A 40 -22.80 28.24 3.25
C LYS A 40 -22.76 26.71 3.42
N GLY A 41 -23.95 26.11 3.50
CA GLY A 41 -24.08 24.67 3.64
C GLY A 41 -23.98 24.19 5.09
N GLU A 42 -23.80 22.89 5.27
CA GLU A 42 -23.66 22.27 6.60
C GLU A 42 -22.20 22.12 6.98
N LYS A 43 -21.91 22.29 8.29
CA LYS A 43 -20.59 22.00 8.83
C LYS A 43 -20.22 20.53 8.61
N PRO A 44 -19.02 20.23 8.09
CA PRO A 44 -18.57 18.86 7.97
C PRO A 44 -18.65 18.11 9.31
N LYS A 45 -19.34 16.97 9.33
CA LYS A 45 -19.61 16.20 10.57
C LYS A 45 -18.42 15.36 11.02
N HIS A 46 -17.62 14.90 10.07
CA HIS A 46 -16.51 13.97 10.32
C HIS A 46 -15.18 14.64 10.04
N LYS A 47 -14.19 14.32 10.86
CA LYS A 47 -12.82 14.87 10.72
C LYS A 47 -11.99 14.09 9.72
N VAL A 48 -12.31 12.82 9.52
CA VAL A 48 -11.51 11.89 8.72
C VAL A 48 -12.42 11.16 7.72
N ASN A 49 -12.01 11.16 6.47
CA ASN A 49 -12.67 10.43 5.37
C ASN A 49 -11.60 9.62 4.66
N ILE A 50 -11.74 8.30 4.64
CA ILE A 50 -10.76 7.37 4.07
C ILE A 50 -11.47 6.44 3.09
N PHE A 51 -10.86 6.27 1.92
CA PHE A 51 -11.26 5.24 0.97
C PHE A 51 -10.52 3.95 1.30
N HIS A 52 -11.27 2.92 1.72
CA HIS A 52 -10.73 1.59 2.00
C HIS A 52 -10.59 0.82 0.69
N THR A 53 -9.37 0.62 0.25
CA THR A 53 -9.07 0.06 -1.09
C THR A 53 -9.51 -1.39 -1.25
N GLY A 54 -9.41 -2.23 -0.23
CA GLY A 54 -9.85 -3.63 -0.31
C GLY A 54 -11.37 -3.76 -0.47
N GLU A 55 -12.12 -2.98 0.32
CA GLU A 55 -13.59 -2.96 0.29
C GLU A 55 -14.13 -2.03 -0.82
N ASN A 56 -13.30 -1.14 -1.35
CA ASN A 56 -13.67 -0.10 -2.31
C ASN A 56 -14.78 0.82 -1.82
N GLU A 57 -14.70 1.22 -0.54
CA GLU A 57 -15.71 2.06 0.12
C GLU A 57 -15.10 3.23 0.88
N TRP A 58 -15.84 4.35 0.89
CA TRP A 58 -15.52 5.48 1.74
C TRP A 58 -16.04 5.24 3.15
N LYS A 59 -15.16 5.37 4.14
CA LYS A 59 -15.49 5.34 5.56
C LYS A 59 -15.16 6.67 6.22
N THR A 60 -15.97 7.05 7.20
CA THR A 60 -15.84 8.32 7.93
C THR A 60 -15.59 8.05 9.40
N TYR A 61 -14.70 8.84 10.00
CA TYR A 61 -14.32 8.69 11.40
C TYR A 61 -14.22 10.06 12.07
N ASN A 62 -14.35 10.09 13.39
CA ASN A 62 -14.22 11.31 14.17
C ASN A 62 -12.77 11.55 14.64
N GLU A 63 -11.96 10.51 14.64
CA GLU A 63 -10.55 10.55 15.00
C GLU A 63 -9.74 9.51 14.21
N TRP A 64 -8.44 9.69 14.16
CA TRP A 64 -7.51 8.78 13.52
C TRP A 64 -6.23 8.66 14.35
N PRO A 65 -5.69 7.47 14.57
CA PRO A 65 -6.29 6.17 14.22
C PRO A 65 -7.60 5.92 14.97
N VAL A 66 -8.48 5.08 14.39
CA VAL A 66 -9.88 4.87 14.85
C VAL A 66 -9.98 4.33 16.26
N GLN A 67 -9.01 3.57 16.67
CA GLN A 67 -8.87 3.08 18.06
C GLN A 67 -7.39 3.09 18.43
N LYS A 68 -7.11 3.41 19.68
CA LYS A 68 -5.81 3.15 20.31
C LYS A 68 -5.70 1.67 20.68
N THR A 69 -5.81 0.80 19.70
CA THR A 69 -5.52 -0.62 19.89
C THR A 69 -4.02 -0.81 19.90
N ALA A 70 -3.54 -1.62 20.80
CA ALA A 70 -2.17 -2.12 20.71
C ALA A 70 -1.98 -2.79 19.34
N GLY A 71 -0.91 -2.44 18.64
CA GLY A 71 -0.59 -3.05 17.37
C GLY A 71 -0.44 -4.57 17.53
N THR A 72 -0.84 -5.32 16.51
CA THR A 72 -0.55 -6.76 16.46
C THR A 72 0.88 -6.93 15.97
N PRO A 73 1.78 -7.51 16.78
CA PRO A 73 3.16 -7.74 16.35
C PRO A 73 3.21 -8.86 15.30
N TYR A 74 4.02 -8.62 14.28
CA TYR A 74 4.42 -9.62 13.30
C TYR A 74 5.94 -9.78 13.37
N TYR A 75 6.40 -10.99 13.60
CA TYR A 75 7.81 -11.31 13.75
C TYR A 75 8.40 -11.86 12.47
N ILE A 76 9.58 -11.41 12.14
CA ILE A 76 10.41 -11.91 11.04
C ILE A 76 11.16 -13.15 11.50
N HIS A 77 11.12 -14.21 10.70
CA HIS A 77 11.79 -15.48 10.99
C HIS A 77 12.94 -15.76 10.02
N LYS A 78 13.92 -16.52 10.48
CA LYS A 78 15.12 -16.91 9.70
C LYS A 78 14.79 -17.59 8.37
N ASN A 79 13.70 -18.34 8.32
CA ASN A 79 13.27 -19.04 7.11
C ASN A 79 12.58 -18.14 6.07
N GLY A 80 12.57 -16.82 6.28
CA GLY A 80 11.89 -15.86 5.40
C GLY A 80 10.40 -15.72 5.65
N SER A 81 9.86 -16.37 6.68
CA SER A 81 8.45 -16.19 7.02
C SER A 81 8.21 -15.00 7.94
N VAL A 82 6.94 -14.56 7.99
CA VAL A 82 6.43 -13.56 8.92
C VAL A 82 5.21 -14.12 9.62
N SER A 83 5.16 -14.08 10.94
CA SER A 83 3.99 -14.54 11.70
C SER A 83 3.80 -13.77 13.00
N THR A 84 2.66 -13.96 13.64
CA THR A 84 2.36 -13.37 14.96
C THR A 84 3.02 -14.12 16.13
N GLN A 85 3.67 -15.25 15.86
CA GLN A 85 4.40 -16.02 16.86
C GLN A 85 5.83 -15.50 16.98
N ALA A 86 6.28 -15.24 18.20
CA ALA A 86 7.68 -14.86 18.43
C ALA A 86 8.62 -16.01 18.03
N PRO A 87 9.77 -15.70 17.40
CA PRO A 87 10.75 -16.73 17.05
C PRO A 87 11.30 -17.41 18.30
N ALA A 88 11.49 -18.71 18.22
CA ALA A 88 12.10 -19.50 19.29
C ALA A 88 13.63 -19.38 19.31
N GLU A 89 14.23 -19.03 18.17
CA GLU A 89 15.66 -18.84 18.01
C GLU A 89 16.11 -17.48 18.57
N GLN A 90 17.16 -17.48 19.39
CA GLN A 90 17.65 -16.24 20.01
C GLN A 90 18.54 -15.41 19.09
N GLU A 91 19.18 -16.02 18.09
CA GLU A 91 20.09 -15.34 17.16
C GLU A 91 19.90 -15.85 15.74
N SER A 92 19.37 -14.99 14.89
CA SER A 92 19.35 -15.19 13.45
C SER A 92 19.47 -13.86 12.75
N TYR A 93 20.11 -13.86 11.58
CA TYR A 93 20.21 -12.66 10.76
C TYR A 93 20.03 -13.00 9.28
N SER A 94 19.65 -11.99 8.53
CA SER A 94 19.69 -11.99 7.07
C SER A 94 20.62 -10.89 6.63
N GLU A 95 21.41 -11.14 5.59
CA GLU A 95 22.35 -10.14 5.09
C GLU A 95 22.20 -9.95 3.59
N TYR A 96 22.54 -8.77 3.12
CA TYR A 96 22.61 -8.44 1.71
C TYR A 96 23.69 -7.38 1.48
N ILE A 97 24.13 -7.26 0.25
CA ILE A 97 25.08 -6.23 -0.16
C ILE A 97 24.32 -5.14 -0.92
N SER A 98 24.34 -3.93 -0.37
CA SER A 98 23.81 -2.76 -1.05
C SER A 98 24.88 -2.19 -1.98
N ASP A 99 24.61 -2.16 -3.28
CA ASP A 99 25.50 -1.61 -4.29
C ASP A 99 25.01 -0.25 -4.75
N MET A 100 25.69 0.81 -4.36
CA MET A 100 25.35 2.19 -4.76
C MET A 100 25.43 2.43 -6.26
N SER A 101 26.17 1.61 -7.03
CA SER A 101 26.22 1.68 -8.48
C SER A 101 24.98 1.09 -9.16
N ARG A 102 24.22 0.29 -8.43
CA ARG A 102 22.99 -0.40 -8.89
C ARG A 102 21.87 -0.34 -7.87
N PRO A 103 21.45 0.85 -7.47
CA PRO A 103 20.43 1.00 -6.43
C PRO A 103 19.13 0.29 -6.84
N VAL A 104 18.37 -0.15 -5.84
CA VAL A 104 17.03 -0.71 -6.08
C VAL A 104 16.15 0.40 -6.67
N PRO A 105 15.60 0.22 -7.89
CA PRO A 105 14.74 1.23 -8.47
C PRO A 105 13.41 1.33 -7.72
N TYR A 106 12.77 2.49 -7.76
CA TYR A 106 11.47 2.68 -7.11
C TYR A 106 10.28 2.24 -7.98
N THR A 107 10.50 2.04 -9.29
CA THR A 107 9.53 1.55 -10.29
C THR A 107 10.16 0.53 -11.20
N ALA A 108 9.35 -0.34 -11.81
CA ALA A 108 9.82 -1.37 -12.74
C ALA A 108 10.48 -0.78 -14.00
N ASN A 109 9.98 0.36 -14.47
CA ASN A 109 10.46 1.00 -15.69
C ASN A 109 11.23 2.29 -15.39
N PRO A 110 12.40 2.50 -16.01
CA PRO A 110 13.11 3.77 -15.89
C PRO A 110 12.26 4.94 -16.39
N THR A 111 12.20 6.00 -15.59
CA THR A 111 11.45 7.21 -15.96
C THR A 111 12.30 8.45 -15.68
N THR A 112 12.11 9.49 -16.46
CA THR A 112 12.76 10.79 -16.25
C THR A 112 11.95 11.70 -15.32
N TYR A 113 10.76 11.25 -14.91
CA TYR A 113 9.86 11.99 -14.04
C TYR A 113 9.13 11.02 -13.10
N ARG A 114 8.64 11.53 -12.00
CA ARG A 114 7.86 10.75 -11.03
C ARG A 114 6.51 10.37 -11.64
N THR A 115 6.29 9.08 -11.84
CA THR A 115 4.99 8.55 -12.26
C THR A 115 4.01 8.53 -11.09
N LYS A 116 2.72 8.55 -11.39
CA LYS A 116 1.67 8.37 -10.36
C LYS A 116 1.50 6.89 -9.98
N GLU A 117 1.70 6.06 -10.96
CA GLU A 117 1.51 4.61 -10.92
C GLU A 117 2.48 3.91 -9.96
N PHE A 118 3.57 4.56 -9.56
CA PHE A 118 4.55 3.98 -8.64
C PHE A 118 3.93 3.49 -7.32
N MET A 119 2.81 4.08 -6.89
CA MET A 119 2.11 3.71 -5.66
C MET A 119 1.37 2.37 -5.76
N VAL A 120 1.19 1.87 -6.97
CA VAL A 120 0.47 0.62 -7.28
C VAL A 120 1.27 -0.23 -8.28
N ASP A 121 2.57 0.02 -8.41
CA ASP A 121 3.44 -0.71 -9.31
C ASP A 121 3.75 -2.10 -8.74
N ASP A 122 3.76 -3.09 -9.62
CA ASP A 122 4.05 -4.47 -9.25
C ASP A 122 5.49 -4.61 -8.74
N GLN A 123 5.66 -5.02 -7.50
CA GLN A 123 6.97 -5.08 -6.85
C GLN A 123 7.78 -6.34 -7.19
N ARG A 124 7.29 -7.23 -8.04
CA ARG A 124 8.03 -8.45 -8.46
C ARG A 124 9.41 -8.14 -9.07
N PHE A 125 9.58 -6.97 -9.68
CA PHE A 125 10.87 -6.52 -10.19
C PHE A 125 11.92 -6.33 -9.08
N ALA A 126 11.50 -5.93 -7.89
CA ALA A 126 12.36 -5.68 -6.75
C ALA A 126 12.56 -6.93 -5.89
N THR A 127 11.50 -7.69 -5.64
CA THR A 127 11.55 -8.86 -4.72
C THR A 127 12.43 -10.00 -5.26
N SER A 128 12.71 -10.04 -6.55
CA SER A 128 13.62 -11.03 -7.16
C SER A 128 15.09 -10.65 -7.10
N ARG A 129 15.42 -9.48 -6.57
CA ARG A 129 16.81 -8.99 -6.51
C ARG A 129 17.56 -9.56 -5.31
N PRO A 130 18.88 -9.83 -5.45
CA PRO A 130 19.70 -10.35 -4.34
C PRO A 130 20.00 -9.31 -3.26
N ASP A 131 19.79 -8.03 -3.54
CA ASP A 131 19.95 -6.89 -2.61
C ASP A 131 18.63 -6.44 -1.98
N VAL A 132 17.60 -7.28 -2.07
CA VAL A 132 16.30 -7.09 -1.42
C VAL A 132 15.95 -8.32 -0.59
N ILE A 133 15.75 -8.14 0.70
CA ILE A 133 15.28 -9.21 1.57
C ILE A 133 13.76 -9.19 1.60
N THR A 134 13.17 -10.33 1.35
CA THR A 134 11.71 -10.51 1.36
C THR A 134 11.29 -11.49 2.44
N PHE A 135 10.29 -11.10 3.21
CA PHE A 135 9.64 -11.95 4.21
C PHE A 135 8.16 -12.05 3.88
N MET A 136 7.56 -13.22 4.03
CA MET A 136 6.20 -13.46 3.60
C MET A 136 5.40 -14.21 4.68
N THR A 137 4.15 -13.83 4.85
CA THR A 137 3.21 -14.64 5.64
C THR A 137 2.79 -15.88 4.87
N GLU A 138 2.27 -16.88 5.56
CA GLU A 138 1.45 -17.89 4.90
C GLU A 138 0.21 -17.22 4.27
N PRO A 139 -0.41 -17.84 3.27
CA PRO A 139 -1.66 -17.34 2.71
C PRO A 139 -2.68 -17.04 3.79
N LEU A 140 -3.24 -15.85 3.79
CA LEU A 140 -4.21 -15.44 4.80
C LEU A 140 -5.52 -16.21 4.61
N CYS A 141 -6.01 -16.83 5.69
CA CYS A 141 -7.29 -17.54 5.70
C CYS A 141 -8.48 -16.58 5.90
N ASP A 142 -8.20 -15.41 6.54
CA ASP A 142 -9.19 -14.40 6.85
C ASP A 142 -8.75 -13.04 6.34
N THR A 143 -9.70 -12.11 6.24
CA THR A 143 -9.40 -10.73 5.82
C THR A 143 -8.55 -10.01 6.86
N LEU A 144 -7.42 -9.46 6.45
CA LEU A 144 -6.59 -8.55 7.24
C LEU A 144 -6.85 -7.11 6.81
N THR A 145 -7.34 -6.29 7.74
CA THR A 145 -7.53 -4.85 7.49
C THR A 145 -6.39 -4.06 8.12
N LEU A 146 -5.62 -3.36 7.31
CA LEU A 146 -4.58 -2.42 7.74
C LEU A 146 -5.15 -1.00 7.70
N ALA A 147 -5.42 -0.43 8.88
CA ALA A 147 -6.04 0.88 8.99
C ALA A 147 -5.49 1.64 10.20
N GLY A 148 -4.28 2.13 10.07
CA GLY A 148 -3.57 2.86 11.14
C GLY A 148 -2.07 2.95 10.87
N PRO A 149 -1.28 3.37 11.86
CA PRO A 149 0.16 3.37 11.78
C PRO A 149 0.71 1.95 11.65
N ILE A 150 1.73 1.81 10.82
CA ILE A 150 2.56 0.60 10.73
C ILE A 150 3.92 0.98 11.28
N GLU A 151 4.33 0.32 12.37
CA GLU A 151 5.62 0.54 12.99
C GLU A 151 6.55 -0.63 12.62
N VAL A 152 7.79 -0.33 12.29
CA VAL A 152 8.80 -1.32 11.94
C VAL A 152 9.99 -1.14 12.87
N GLU A 153 10.35 -2.20 13.58
CA GLU A 153 11.51 -2.25 14.44
C GLU A 153 12.53 -3.24 13.85
N LEU A 154 13.70 -2.75 13.49
CA LEU A 154 14.78 -3.54 12.91
C LEU A 154 16.04 -3.42 13.75
N MET A 155 16.59 -4.57 14.16
CA MET A 155 17.96 -4.65 14.70
C MET A 155 18.93 -4.82 13.53
N THR A 156 19.74 -3.79 13.28
CA THR A 156 20.60 -3.75 12.09
C THR A 156 22.07 -3.59 12.44
N ALA A 157 22.94 -4.18 11.62
CA ALA A 157 24.37 -3.92 11.62
C ALA A 157 24.80 -3.58 10.19
N ILE A 158 25.67 -2.60 10.04
CA ILE A 158 26.18 -2.13 8.75
C ILE A 158 27.69 -2.12 8.75
N SER A 159 28.30 -2.35 7.59
CA SER A 159 29.75 -2.28 7.41
C SER A 159 30.26 -0.88 7.05
N SER A 160 29.34 0.07 6.83
CA SER A 160 29.65 1.48 6.53
C SER A 160 29.32 2.39 7.72
N THR A 161 29.47 3.70 7.54
CA THR A 161 29.15 4.70 8.57
C THR A 161 27.68 5.09 8.59
N ASP A 162 26.94 4.82 7.52
CA ASP A 162 25.55 5.24 7.36
C ASP A 162 24.79 4.32 6.39
N ALA A 163 23.48 4.16 6.58
CA ALA A 163 22.60 3.44 5.66
C ALA A 163 21.12 3.82 5.88
N ASP A 164 20.38 3.92 4.78
CA ASP A 164 18.93 4.06 4.78
C ASP A 164 18.26 2.69 4.58
N PHE A 165 17.29 2.38 5.44
CA PHE A 165 16.50 1.15 5.34
C PHE A 165 15.10 1.48 4.84
N MET A 166 14.74 0.94 3.68
CA MET A 166 13.43 1.12 3.06
C MET A 166 12.60 -0.15 3.25
N VAL A 167 11.49 -0.05 3.96
CA VAL A 167 10.58 -1.17 4.18
C VAL A 167 9.28 -0.95 3.41
N LYS A 168 8.82 -1.96 2.70
CA LYS A 168 7.53 -1.97 2.01
C LYS A 168 6.66 -3.09 2.58
N VAL A 169 5.41 -2.75 2.87
CA VAL A 169 4.36 -3.74 3.15
C VAL A 169 3.64 -4.00 1.83
N ILE A 170 3.55 -5.25 1.45
CA ILE A 170 3.10 -5.67 0.12
C ILE A 170 1.94 -6.66 0.27
N ASP A 171 0.86 -6.42 -0.45
CA ASP A 171 -0.24 -7.38 -0.64
C ASP A 171 0.05 -8.25 -1.86
N VAL A 172 0.25 -9.55 -1.62
CA VAL A 172 0.51 -10.52 -2.69
C VAL A 172 -0.80 -11.15 -3.15
N TYR A 173 -1.18 -10.85 -4.39
CA TYR A 173 -2.40 -11.37 -4.98
C TYR A 173 -2.32 -12.88 -5.22
N PRO A 174 -3.46 -13.60 -5.13
CA PRO A 174 -3.49 -15.05 -5.36
C PRO A 174 -2.95 -15.44 -6.75
N GLU A 175 -2.36 -16.63 -6.86
CA GLU A 175 -1.89 -17.19 -8.15
C GLU A 175 -3.01 -17.34 -9.19
N LYS A 176 -4.26 -17.46 -8.76
CA LYS A 176 -5.44 -17.57 -9.63
C LYS A 176 -6.31 -16.32 -9.60
N PHE A 177 -5.68 -15.15 -9.57
CA PHE A 177 -6.42 -13.88 -9.65
C PHE A 177 -6.91 -13.62 -11.08
N GLU A 178 -8.19 -13.29 -11.18
CA GLU A 178 -8.78 -12.83 -12.44
C GLU A 178 -9.57 -11.54 -12.23
N TYR A 179 -9.39 -10.60 -13.16
CA TYR A 179 -10.25 -9.43 -13.22
C TYR A 179 -11.70 -9.82 -13.47
N SER A 180 -12.62 -9.15 -12.80
CA SER A 180 -14.01 -9.17 -13.25
C SER A 180 -14.13 -8.67 -14.69
N LYS A 181 -15.16 -9.11 -15.42
CA LYS A 181 -15.41 -8.62 -16.77
C LYS A 181 -15.48 -7.10 -16.85
N THR A 182 -16.07 -6.46 -15.84
CA THR A 182 -16.19 -4.99 -15.77
C THR A 182 -14.82 -4.34 -15.58
N ALA A 183 -13.98 -4.86 -14.68
CA ALA A 183 -12.62 -4.36 -14.46
C ALA A 183 -11.77 -4.49 -15.74
N ARG A 184 -11.80 -5.63 -16.40
CA ARG A 184 -11.06 -5.88 -17.65
C ARG A 184 -11.49 -4.90 -18.75
N ASN A 185 -12.78 -4.68 -18.92
CA ASN A 185 -13.30 -3.74 -19.92
C ASN A 185 -12.90 -2.29 -19.63
N TYR A 186 -12.84 -1.91 -18.36
CA TYR A 186 -12.47 -0.56 -17.97
C TYR A 186 -10.96 -0.31 -18.12
N LEU A 187 -10.15 -1.18 -17.54
CA LEU A 187 -8.69 -1.03 -17.51
C LEU A 187 -8.07 -1.23 -18.90
N LYS A 188 -8.70 -2.04 -19.75
CA LYS A 188 -8.16 -2.47 -21.06
C LYS A 188 -6.74 -2.99 -20.93
N SER A 189 -6.47 -3.69 -19.82
CA SER A 189 -5.17 -4.21 -19.46
C SER A 189 -5.21 -5.74 -19.44
N ASP A 190 -4.22 -6.33 -20.08
CA ASP A 190 -3.94 -7.77 -20.01
C ASP A 190 -2.78 -8.07 -19.06
N TYR A 191 -2.50 -7.15 -18.14
CA TYR A 191 -1.42 -7.32 -17.18
C TYR A 191 -1.67 -8.56 -16.29
N PRO A 192 -0.65 -9.43 -16.13
CA PRO A 192 -0.80 -10.66 -15.35
C PRO A 192 -0.85 -10.35 -13.86
N MET A 193 -2.06 -10.30 -13.31
CA MET A 193 -2.30 -9.99 -11.89
C MET A 193 -2.10 -11.19 -10.96
N SER A 194 -1.93 -12.39 -11.48
CA SER A 194 -1.61 -13.56 -10.66
C SER A 194 -0.26 -13.37 -9.98
N GLY A 195 -0.23 -13.44 -8.65
CA GLY A 195 0.97 -13.15 -7.86
C GLY A 195 1.42 -11.69 -7.90
N TYR A 196 0.54 -10.75 -8.30
CA TYR A 196 0.83 -9.30 -8.26
C TYR A 196 1.20 -8.87 -6.84
N GLN A 197 2.21 -8.04 -6.72
CA GLN A 197 2.75 -7.55 -5.45
C GLN A 197 2.50 -6.04 -5.33
N LEU A 198 1.39 -5.70 -4.65
CA LEU A 198 0.91 -4.34 -4.44
C LEU A 198 1.52 -3.69 -3.19
#